data_0b0dc19dadae4ba261cc56a992290d8b
#
_entry.id   0b0dc19dadae4ba261cc56a992290d8b
#
_cell.length_a   1.000
_cell.length_b   1.000
_cell.length_c   1.000
_cell.angle_alpha   90.00
_cell.angle_beta   90.00
_cell.angle_gamma   90.00
#
_symmetry.space_group_name_H-M   'P 1'
#
loop_
_entity.id
_entity.type
_entity.pdbx_description
1 polymer ?
#
loop_
_entity_poly.entity_id
_entity_poly.type
_entity_poly.pdbx_seq_one_letter_code
_entity_poly.pdbx_strand_id
1 'polypeptide(L)' 'GPLRIREELAQRGLPREAIARALAEADVDWAAQLREVWRRRFAGQLPADAKAYAQQGRFLAYRGYPADMVGRLLRNKDQE' A
#
# COMPACT_ATOMS: atom_id res chain seq x y z
N GLY A 1 1.41 -4.69 2.97
CA GLY A 1 0.20 -4.32 2.25
C GLY A 1 -0.45 -5.50 1.55
N PRO A 2 -1.55 -5.27 0.88
CA PRO A 2 -2.35 -6.36 0.30
C PRO A 2 -1.62 -7.15 -0.78
N LEU A 3 -0.75 -6.52 -1.57
CA LEU A 3 -0.01 -7.23 -2.61
C LEU A 3 0.98 -8.22 -2.01
N ARG A 4 1.56 -7.89 -0.89
CA ARG A 4 2.50 -8.76 -0.22
C ARG A 4 1.82 -10.00 0.34
N ILE A 5 0.66 -9.80 0.95
CA ILE A 5 -0.12 -10.90 1.48
C ILE A 5 -0.60 -11.80 0.35
N ARG A 6 -1.03 -11.18 -0.76
CA ARG A 6 -1.45 -11.94 -1.93
C ARG A 6 -0.34 -12.84 -2.45
N GLU A 7 0.87 -12.30 -2.53
CA GLU A 7 2.02 -13.07 -3.00
C GLU A 7 2.37 -14.21 -2.04
N GLU A 8 2.35 -13.96 -0.75
CA GLU A 8 2.63 -15.00 0.24
C GLU A 8 1.63 -16.14 0.16
N LEU A 9 0.35 -15.82 -0.01
CA LEU A 9 -0.68 -16.84 -0.14
C LEU A 9 -0.54 -17.62 -1.44
N ALA A 10 -0.15 -16.94 -2.52
CA ALA A 10 0.10 -17.61 -3.80
C ALA A 10 1.27 -18.59 -3.68
N GLN A 11 2.31 -18.23 -2.95
CA GLN A 11 3.45 -19.11 -2.74
C GLN A 11 3.09 -20.34 -1.93
N ARG A 12 2.04 -20.27 -1.14
CA ARG A 12 1.52 -21.41 -0.38
C ARG A 12 0.59 -22.29 -1.21
N GLY A 13 0.39 -21.94 -2.47
CA GLY A 13 -0.39 -22.75 -3.38
C GLY A 13 -1.88 -22.46 -3.41
N LEU A 14 -2.34 -21.37 -2.80
CA LEU A 14 -3.76 -21.02 -2.83
C LEU A 14 -4.17 -20.53 -4.21
N PRO A 15 -5.37 -20.94 -4.69
CA PRO A 15 -5.88 -20.41 -5.97
C PRO A 15 -6.16 -18.92 -5.90
N ARG A 16 -6.10 -18.28 -7.06
CA ARG A 16 -6.30 -16.81 -7.15
C ARG A 16 -7.63 -16.39 -6.55
N GLU A 17 -8.70 -17.13 -6.83
CA GLU A 17 -10.03 -16.79 -6.32
C GLU A 17 -10.12 -16.89 -4.80
N ALA A 18 -9.44 -17.88 -4.22
CA ALA A 18 -9.41 -18.04 -2.77
C ALA A 18 -8.66 -16.91 -2.12
N ILE A 19 -7.57 -16.46 -2.73
CA ILE A 19 -6.79 -15.33 -2.23
C ILE A 19 -7.62 -14.05 -2.26
N ALA A 20 -8.28 -13.78 -3.39
CA ALA A 20 -9.11 -12.59 -3.53
C ALA A 20 -10.23 -12.58 -2.48
N ARG A 21 -10.86 -13.73 -2.25
CA ARG A 21 -11.91 -13.87 -1.26
C ARG A 21 -11.38 -13.62 0.15
N ALA A 22 -10.22 -14.20 0.47
CA ALA A 22 -9.62 -14.04 1.79
C ALA A 22 -9.28 -12.57 2.07
N LEU A 23 -8.74 -11.85 1.07
CA LEU A 23 -8.43 -10.44 1.23
C LEU A 23 -9.69 -9.60 1.41
N ALA A 24 -10.75 -9.92 0.68
CA ALA A 24 -12.01 -9.20 0.82
C ALA A 24 -12.66 -9.44 2.18
N GLU A 25 -12.60 -10.68 2.67
CA GLU A 25 -13.21 -11.05 3.95
C GLU A 25 -12.42 -10.55 5.16
N ALA A 26 -11.14 -10.23 4.99
CA ALA A 26 -10.29 -9.76 6.08
C ALA A 26 -10.72 -8.40 6.61
N ASP A 27 -11.49 -7.65 5.84
CA ASP A 27 -12.04 -6.35 6.24
C ASP A 27 -10.98 -5.41 6.80
N VAL A 28 -9.83 -5.36 6.14
CA VAL A 28 -8.72 -4.50 6.53
C VAL A 28 -8.80 -3.19 5.75
N ASP A 29 -8.70 -2.08 6.47
CA ASP A 29 -8.61 -0.76 5.82
C ASP A 29 -7.16 -0.54 5.37
N TRP A 30 -6.87 -0.98 4.14
CA TRP A 30 -5.51 -0.90 3.62
C TRP A 30 -5.05 0.55 3.43
N ALA A 31 -5.97 1.46 3.12
CA ALA A 31 -5.62 2.88 2.96
C ALA A 31 -5.19 3.47 4.30
N ALA A 32 -5.88 3.12 5.38
CA ALA A 32 -5.50 3.58 6.71
C ALA A 32 -4.17 3.00 7.15
N GLN A 33 -3.93 1.72 6.83
CA GLN A 33 -2.66 1.08 7.15
C GLN A 33 -1.51 1.72 6.38
N LEU A 34 -1.72 2.00 5.09
CA LEU A 34 -0.72 2.68 4.27
C LEU A 34 -0.37 4.04 4.85
N ARG A 35 -1.38 4.81 5.24
CA ARG A 35 -1.17 6.14 5.82
C ARG A 35 -0.33 6.06 7.09
N GLU A 36 -0.58 5.05 7.91
CA GLU A 36 0.18 4.85 9.13
C GLU A 36 1.64 4.48 8.85
N VAL A 37 1.89 3.60 7.88
CA VAL A 37 3.25 3.25 7.47
C VAL A 37 3.98 4.49 6.96
N TRP A 38 3.32 5.28 6.12
CA TRP A 38 3.88 6.51 5.59
C TRP A 38 4.21 7.50 6.69
N ARG A 39 3.28 7.68 7.63
CA ARG A 39 3.48 8.63 8.73
C ARG A 39 4.66 8.24 9.60
N ARG A 40 4.83 6.96 9.87
CA ARG A 40 5.95 6.48 10.69
C ARG A 40 7.29 6.66 9.99
N ARG A 41 7.33 6.41 8.69
CA ARG A 41 8.57 6.46 7.94
C ARG A 41 8.96 7.88 7.53
N PHE A 42 8.00 8.70 7.17
CA PHE A 42 8.24 10.02 6.60
C PHE A 42 7.67 11.17 7.45
N ALA A 43 7.27 10.87 8.67
CA ALA A 43 6.77 11.88 9.63
C ALA A 43 5.59 12.69 9.10
N GLY A 44 4.79 12.11 8.22
CA GLY A 44 3.63 12.78 7.65
C GLY A 44 3.95 13.86 6.63
N GLN A 45 5.18 13.90 6.13
CA GLN A 45 5.60 14.95 5.20
C GLN A 45 5.40 14.49 3.76
N LEU A 46 4.55 15.22 3.05
CA LEU A 46 4.33 14.95 1.63
C LEU A 46 5.61 15.26 0.83
N PRO A 47 5.85 14.53 -0.27
CA PRO A 47 7.05 14.75 -1.07
C PRO A 47 7.05 16.16 -1.67
N ALA A 48 8.17 16.87 -1.53
CA ALA A 48 8.28 18.25 -1.97
C ALA A 48 8.65 18.37 -3.44
N ASP A 49 9.19 17.29 -4.04
CA ASP A 49 9.63 17.31 -5.43
C ASP A 49 9.53 15.91 -6.03
N ALA A 50 9.88 15.79 -7.31
CA ALA A 50 9.78 14.52 -8.02
C ALA A 50 10.69 13.44 -7.44
N LYS A 51 11.88 13.83 -6.96
CA LYS A 51 12.80 12.89 -6.37
C LYS A 51 12.26 12.30 -5.08
N ALA A 52 11.72 13.16 -4.22
CA ALA A 52 11.11 12.71 -2.97
C ALA A 52 9.88 11.86 -3.23
N TYR A 53 9.08 12.25 -4.23
CA TYR A 53 7.90 11.48 -4.63
C TYR A 53 8.30 10.05 -5.02
N ALA A 54 9.31 9.92 -5.87
CA ALA A 54 9.78 8.62 -6.32
C ALA A 54 10.33 7.79 -5.16
N GLN A 55 11.06 8.42 -4.25
CA GLN A 55 11.64 7.75 -3.10
C GLN A 55 10.56 7.21 -2.16
N GLN A 56 9.59 8.04 -1.82
CA GLN A 56 8.49 7.63 -0.96
C GLN A 56 7.65 6.56 -1.63
N GLY A 57 7.39 6.73 -2.93
CA GLY A 57 6.60 5.77 -3.70
C GLY A 57 7.24 4.39 -3.74
N ARG A 58 8.55 4.33 -3.97
CA ARG A 58 9.26 3.06 -3.99
C ARG A 58 9.23 2.36 -2.64
N PHE A 59 9.40 3.11 -1.57
CA PHE A 59 9.35 2.53 -0.23
C PHE A 59 7.98 1.89 0.03
N LEU A 60 6.91 2.62 -0.29
CA LEU A 60 5.56 2.12 -0.02
C LEU A 60 5.18 0.97 -0.95
N ALA A 61 5.60 1.03 -2.21
CA ALA A 61 5.39 -0.08 -3.14
C ALA A 61 6.11 -1.34 -2.67
N TYR A 62 7.32 -1.18 -2.17
CA TYR A 62 8.10 -2.30 -1.65
C TYR A 62 7.40 -2.96 -0.46
N ARG A 63 6.63 -2.18 0.31
CA ARG A 63 5.86 -2.72 1.43
C ARG A 63 4.57 -3.40 0.98
N GLY A 64 4.33 -3.48 -0.32
CA GLY A 64 3.22 -4.25 -0.87
C GLY A 64 1.94 -3.49 -1.12
N TYR A 65 2.00 -2.17 -1.28
CA TYR A 65 0.81 -1.37 -1.57
C TYR A 65 0.70 -1.08 -3.06
N PRO A 66 -0.52 -1.16 -3.64
CA PRO A 66 -0.70 -0.89 -5.07
C PRO A 66 -0.34 0.54 -5.45
N ALA A 67 0.13 0.71 -6.68
CA ALA A 67 0.59 2.01 -7.17
C ALA A 67 -0.50 3.08 -7.13
N ASP A 68 -1.74 2.72 -7.45
CA ASP A 68 -2.85 3.67 -7.41
C ASP A 68 -3.12 4.16 -5.99
N MET A 69 -3.05 3.27 -5.02
CA MET A 69 -3.23 3.62 -3.61
C MET A 69 -2.11 4.53 -3.11
N VAL A 70 -0.86 4.19 -3.45
CA VAL A 70 0.29 5.01 -3.09
C VAL A 70 0.20 6.39 -3.72
N GLY A 71 -0.13 6.44 -5.01
CA GLY A 71 -0.26 7.71 -5.72
C GLY A 71 -1.34 8.61 -5.13
N ARG A 72 -2.46 8.02 -4.76
CA ARG A 72 -3.55 8.78 -4.14
C ARG A 72 -3.12 9.42 -2.83
N LEU A 73 -2.40 8.67 -2.00
CA LEU A 73 -1.88 9.21 -0.74
C LEU A 73 -0.87 10.32 -0.99
N LEU A 74 0.12 10.08 -1.85
CA LEU A 74 1.21 11.03 -2.06
C LEU A 74 0.77 12.30 -2.79
N ARG A 75 -0.33 12.23 -3.54
CA ARG A 75 -0.91 13.42 -4.17
C ARG A 75 -1.95 14.09 -3.28
N ASN A 76 -2.07 13.62 -2.02
CA ASN A 76 -2.94 14.21 -1.02
C ASN A 76 -4.43 14.12 -1.37
N LYS A 77 -4.83 13.12 -2.16
CA LYS A 77 -6.24 12.98 -2.53
C LYS A 77 -7.07 12.32 -1.46
N ASP A 78 -6.44 11.50 -0.62
CA ASP A 78 -7.15 10.82 0.47
C ASP A 78 -7.47 11.74 1.64
N GLN A 79 -6.94 12.96 1.65
CA GLN A 79 -7.14 13.93 2.73
C GLN A 79 -8.19 14.99 2.40
N GLU A 80 -8.80 14.89 1.24
CA GLU A 80 -9.83 15.85 0.82
C GLU A 80 -11.22 15.53 1.37
#